data_bbdb9ab85190e0bd8476d8c7f7b82ba0
#
_entry.id   bbdb9ab85190e0bd8476d8c7f7b82ba0
#
_cell.length_a   1.000
_cell.length_b   1.000
_cell.length_c   1.000
_cell.angle_alpha   90.00
_cell.angle_beta   90.00
_cell.angle_gamma   90.00
#
_symmetry.space_group_name_H-M   'P 1'
#
loop_
_entity.id
_entity.type
_entity.pdbx_description
1 polymer ?
#
loop_
_entity_poly.entity_id
_entity_poly.type
_entity_poly.pdbx_seq_one_letter_code
_entity_poly.pdbx_strand_id
1 'polypeptide(L)'
;MSITTGKTAQKKHIRTRHIVLFFLIIAGCVSYMDRTALAIVNIDIAREFGLSYTSLGLVLSFFATIYMVCQIPAGLAADRIKARSLLTGCLMVWGLAQLLTAWASNAGTLVGARCLLALGEAPLFLVGTKIITAWYKSAERAVPIGLFNASSSLGQVLAPALLGLIAQEFGWRSMFCTLGGLCILLGLTWGMFYQKSPTADHKSVAKPKQTARQELTFLLAQRVSWVLAIGCASIIYLQWLYSAWLPTYFQTARHLNAAQAGFLSSIPQLAGFFGSLSGGVIIKFLGKTDYTPSRACYQPLITGLLVAALATAAVPLCPTTLLSLVSMAIALFATGIAMTGSLTLGTIVVAEESIATMEAIQNVGGSLGGALSPLLTGFIIQHTGSFTLAMEAGSMITFFCISIYMIERSRFIN
;
A
#
# COMPACT_ATOMS: atom_id res chain seq x y z
N MET A 1 -50.40 0.97 -11.03
CA MET A 1 -49.45 -0.18 -11.08
C MET A 1 -47.99 0.23 -11.37
N SER A 2 -47.66 1.47 -11.77
CA SER A 2 -46.33 1.92 -12.18
C SER A 2 -45.40 2.39 -11.01
N ILE A 3 -45.95 2.74 -9.85
CA ILE A 3 -45.14 3.31 -8.71
C ILE A 3 -44.48 2.20 -7.89
N THR A 4 -45.01 1.00 -7.86
CA THR A 4 -44.45 -0.15 -7.11
C THR A 4 -43.23 -0.76 -7.80
N THR A 5 -43.19 -0.77 -9.12
CA THR A 5 -42.07 -1.30 -9.93
C THR A 5 -40.83 -0.40 -9.84
N GLY A 6 -40.97 0.92 -9.72
CA GLY A 6 -39.87 1.86 -9.56
C GLY A 6 -39.16 1.72 -8.20
N LYS A 7 -39.93 1.56 -7.10
CA LYS A 7 -39.37 1.40 -5.74
C LYS A 7 -38.61 0.08 -5.57
N THR A 8 -39.09 -1.02 -6.17
CA THR A 8 -38.41 -2.33 -6.14
C THR A 8 -37.12 -2.32 -6.97
N ALA A 9 -37.10 -1.69 -8.13
CA ALA A 9 -35.89 -1.53 -8.96
C ALA A 9 -34.82 -0.67 -8.25
N GLN A 10 -35.23 0.44 -7.63
CA GLN A 10 -34.32 1.31 -6.86
C GLN A 10 -33.76 0.60 -5.62
N LYS A 11 -34.57 -0.19 -4.91
CA LYS A 11 -34.12 -0.96 -3.74
C LYS A 11 -33.13 -2.07 -4.13
N LYS A 12 -33.35 -2.72 -5.27
CA LYS A 12 -32.43 -3.73 -5.85
C LYS A 12 -31.09 -3.09 -6.25
N HIS A 13 -31.12 -1.91 -6.88
CA HIS A 13 -29.92 -1.16 -7.27
C HIS A 13 -29.06 -0.76 -6.05
N ILE A 14 -29.70 -0.25 -4.99
CA ILE A 14 -29.02 0.13 -3.74
C ILE A 14 -28.33 -1.10 -3.11
N ARG A 15 -29.00 -2.24 -3.07
CA ARG A 15 -28.43 -3.48 -2.53
C ARG A 15 -27.21 -3.95 -3.35
N THR A 16 -27.29 -3.92 -4.67
CA THR A 16 -26.22 -4.37 -5.57
C THR A 16 -24.96 -3.50 -5.44
N ARG A 17 -25.07 -2.17 -5.33
CA ARG A 17 -23.90 -1.28 -5.19
C ARG A 17 -23.11 -1.54 -3.89
N HIS A 18 -23.79 -1.90 -2.80
CA HIS A 18 -23.13 -2.25 -1.55
C HIS A 18 -22.44 -3.63 -1.62
N ILE A 19 -23.03 -4.60 -2.32
CA ILE A 19 -22.39 -5.91 -2.56
C ILE A 19 -21.11 -5.73 -3.40
N VAL A 20 -21.17 -4.91 -4.45
CA VAL A 20 -20.00 -4.59 -5.28
C VAL A 20 -18.90 -3.94 -4.47
N LEU A 21 -19.25 -2.95 -3.62
CA LEU A 21 -18.28 -2.28 -2.76
C LEU A 21 -17.67 -3.25 -1.74
N PHE A 22 -18.48 -4.09 -1.09
CA PHE A 22 -18.01 -5.08 -0.14
C PHE A 22 -17.02 -6.07 -0.79
N PHE A 23 -17.34 -6.52 -2.02
CA PHE A 23 -16.43 -7.36 -2.79
C PHE A 23 -15.08 -6.67 -3.06
N LEU A 24 -15.10 -5.41 -3.47
CA LEU A 24 -13.87 -4.63 -3.70
C LEU A 24 -13.06 -4.44 -2.41
N ILE A 25 -13.72 -4.23 -1.28
CA ILE A 25 -13.07 -4.13 0.03
C ILE A 25 -12.36 -5.45 0.38
N ILE A 26 -13.03 -6.59 0.18
CA ILE A 26 -12.39 -7.91 0.40
C ILE A 26 -11.18 -8.08 -0.52
N ALA A 27 -11.33 -7.81 -1.82
CA ALA A 27 -10.23 -7.93 -2.77
C ALA A 27 -9.05 -7.01 -2.42
N GLY A 28 -9.32 -5.77 -1.99
CA GLY A 28 -8.29 -4.83 -1.52
C GLY A 28 -7.61 -5.30 -0.23
N CYS A 29 -8.37 -5.90 0.70
CA CYS A 29 -7.83 -6.49 1.92
C CYS A 29 -6.88 -7.65 1.59
N VAL A 30 -7.32 -8.60 0.75
CA VAL A 30 -6.51 -9.76 0.34
C VAL A 30 -5.24 -9.32 -0.38
N SER A 31 -5.28 -8.27 -1.24
CA SER A 31 -4.09 -7.74 -1.92
C SER A 31 -2.98 -7.33 -0.95
N TYR A 32 -3.33 -6.67 0.14
CA TYR A 32 -2.34 -6.28 1.14
C TYR A 32 -1.94 -7.41 2.09
N MET A 33 -2.81 -8.41 2.30
CA MET A 33 -2.42 -9.65 2.96
C MET A 33 -1.34 -10.39 2.16
N ASP A 34 -1.46 -10.46 0.84
CA ASP A 34 -0.52 -11.13 -0.05
C ASP A 34 0.86 -10.47 -0.08
N ARG A 35 0.90 -9.15 0.00
CA ARG A 35 2.16 -8.40 0.08
C ARG A 35 2.94 -8.72 1.35
N THR A 36 2.23 -8.94 2.45
CA THR A 36 2.82 -9.25 3.76
C THR A 36 3.12 -10.75 3.91
N ALA A 37 2.42 -11.63 3.18
CA ALA A 37 2.51 -13.08 3.33
C ALA A 37 3.93 -13.63 3.27
N LEU A 38 4.74 -13.18 2.29
CA LEU A 38 6.12 -13.65 2.15
C LEU A 38 6.99 -13.25 3.35
N ALA A 39 6.78 -12.05 3.90
CA ALA A 39 7.54 -11.56 5.04
C ALA A 39 7.36 -12.43 6.30
N ILE A 40 6.16 -13.02 6.47
CA ILE A 40 5.83 -13.86 7.63
C ILE A 40 6.64 -15.16 7.61
N VAL A 41 6.88 -15.70 6.42
CA VAL A 41 7.53 -17.02 6.21
C VAL A 41 8.92 -16.91 5.59
N ASN A 42 9.52 -15.71 5.62
CA ASN A 42 10.85 -15.45 5.06
C ASN A 42 11.91 -16.44 5.55
N ILE A 43 11.90 -16.78 6.85
CA ILE A 43 12.89 -17.67 7.47
C ILE A 43 12.72 -19.11 6.97
N ASP A 44 11.48 -19.57 6.88
CA ASP A 44 11.19 -20.95 6.44
C ASP A 44 11.61 -21.13 4.97
N ILE A 45 11.28 -20.16 4.12
CA ILE A 45 11.66 -20.16 2.70
C ILE A 45 13.18 -20.01 2.55
N ALA A 46 13.83 -19.13 3.34
CA ALA A 46 15.28 -18.98 3.31
C ALA A 46 15.99 -20.27 3.68
N ARG A 47 15.52 -20.95 4.71
CA ARG A 47 16.08 -22.24 5.17
C ARG A 47 15.89 -23.33 4.11
N GLU A 48 14.70 -23.40 3.52
CA GLU A 48 14.38 -24.45 2.55
C GLU A 48 15.15 -24.29 1.22
N PHE A 49 15.28 -23.05 0.73
CA PHE A 49 15.93 -22.77 -0.56
C PHE A 49 17.39 -22.33 -0.43
N GLY A 50 17.95 -22.29 0.78
CA GLY A 50 19.33 -21.85 1.01
C GLY A 50 19.53 -20.36 0.66
N LEU A 51 18.52 -19.50 0.87
CA LEU A 51 18.57 -18.10 0.47
C LEU A 51 19.26 -17.23 1.53
N SER A 52 20.11 -16.32 1.08
CA SER A 52 20.65 -15.25 1.89
C SER A 52 19.60 -14.14 2.15
N TYR A 53 19.83 -13.29 3.15
CA TYR A 53 18.98 -12.13 3.40
C TYR A 53 18.93 -11.17 2.21
N THR A 54 20.05 -11.02 1.48
CA THR A 54 20.09 -10.23 0.24
C THR A 54 19.17 -10.84 -0.83
N SER A 55 19.21 -12.18 -1.01
CA SER A 55 18.32 -12.85 -1.95
C SER A 55 16.85 -12.71 -1.60
N LEU A 56 16.51 -12.80 -0.30
CA LEU A 56 15.15 -12.52 0.19
C LEU A 56 14.71 -11.08 -0.10
N GLY A 57 15.61 -10.10 0.18
CA GLY A 57 15.36 -8.70 -0.15
C GLY A 57 15.11 -8.47 -1.63
N LEU A 58 15.86 -9.16 -2.51
CA LEU A 58 15.63 -9.13 -3.95
C LEU A 58 14.25 -9.68 -4.32
N VAL A 59 13.85 -10.84 -3.79
CA VAL A 59 12.54 -11.45 -4.06
C VAL A 59 11.40 -10.50 -3.69
N LEU A 60 11.50 -9.83 -2.53
CA LEU A 60 10.53 -8.84 -2.08
C LEU A 60 10.52 -7.60 -2.98
N SER A 61 11.70 -7.12 -3.39
CA SER A 61 11.86 -5.94 -4.24
C SER A 61 11.35 -6.16 -5.66
N PHE A 62 11.49 -7.36 -6.21
CA PHE A 62 10.97 -7.68 -7.55
C PHE A 62 9.46 -7.46 -7.65
N PHE A 63 8.69 -7.83 -6.63
CA PHE A 63 7.26 -7.53 -6.61
C PHE A 63 6.99 -6.03 -6.75
N ALA A 64 7.61 -5.21 -5.90
CA ALA A 64 7.39 -3.75 -5.91
C ALA A 64 7.82 -3.11 -7.25
N THR A 65 8.95 -3.57 -7.81
CA THR A 65 9.47 -3.07 -9.09
C THR A 65 8.54 -3.41 -10.25
N ILE A 66 8.11 -4.67 -10.36
CA ILE A 66 7.19 -5.10 -11.42
C ILE A 66 5.83 -4.46 -11.26
N TYR A 67 5.33 -4.36 -10.03
CA TYR A 67 4.07 -3.66 -9.72
C TYR A 67 4.11 -2.20 -10.21
N MET A 68 5.21 -1.47 -9.95
CA MET A 68 5.42 -0.10 -10.43
C MET A 68 5.38 -0.01 -11.97
N VAL A 69 6.10 -0.90 -12.66
CA VAL A 69 6.14 -0.93 -14.13
C VAL A 69 4.76 -1.26 -14.71
N CYS A 70 4.01 -2.16 -14.06
CA CYS A 70 2.69 -2.58 -14.50
C CYS A 70 1.60 -1.52 -14.29
N GLN A 71 1.80 -0.47 -13.49
CA GLN A 71 0.79 0.56 -13.22
C GLN A 71 0.32 1.27 -14.49
N ILE A 72 1.23 1.65 -15.39
CA ILE A 72 0.89 2.34 -16.63
C ILE A 72 0.10 1.42 -17.58
N PRO A 73 0.59 0.21 -17.92
CA PRO A 73 -0.20 -0.75 -18.71
C PRO A 73 -1.55 -1.08 -18.09
N ALA A 74 -1.62 -1.22 -16.76
CA ALA A 74 -2.85 -1.50 -16.02
C ALA A 74 -3.87 -0.36 -16.15
N GLY A 75 -3.44 0.90 -16.09
CA GLY A 75 -4.28 2.07 -16.33
C GLY A 75 -4.87 2.06 -17.74
N LEU A 76 -4.05 1.83 -18.76
CA LEU A 76 -4.50 1.73 -20.15
C LEU A 76 -5.46 0.56 -20.36
N ALA A 77 -5.22 -0.60 -19.73
CA ALA A 77 -6.12 -1.74 -19.76
C ALA A 77 -7.46 -1.42 -19.07
N ALA A 78 -7.42 -0.74 -17.93
CA ALA A 78 -8.62 -0.30 -17.21
C ALA A 78 -9.52 0.59 -18.07
N ASP A 79 -8.93 1.43 -18.96
CA ASP A 79 -9.72 2.31 -19.83
C ASP A 79 -10.34 1.58 -21.04
N ARG A 80 -9.69 0.54 -21.54
CA ARG A 80 -10.08 -0.14 -22.78
C ARG A 80 -10.90 -1.40 -22.55
N ILE A 81 -10.64 -2.14 -21.47
CA ILE A 81 -11.25 -3.43 -21.18
C ILE A 81 -12.45 -3.25 -20.25
N LYS A 82 -13.49 -4.08 -20.42
CA LYS A 82 -14.65 -4.09 -19.52
C LYS A 82 -14.21 -4.46 -18.11
N ALA A 83 -14.59 -3.66 -17.11
CA ALA A 83 -14.19 -3.84 -15.71
C ALA A 83 -14.47 -5.26 -15.17
N ARG A 84 -15.57 -5.90 -15.60
CA ARG A 84 -15.87 -7.31 -15.26
C ARG A 84 -14.77 -8.25 -15.72
N SER A 85 -14.44 -8.24 -17.00
CA SER A 85 -13.45 -9.16 -17.58
C SER A 85 -12.05 -8.88 -17.08
N LEU A 86 -11.67 -7.58 -16.93
CA LEU A 86 -10.35 -7.20 -16.46
C LEU A 86 -10.14 -7.64 -15.01
N LEU A 87 -11.07 -7.32 -14.12
CA LEU A 87 -10.93 -7.70 -12.71
C LEU A 87 -11.00 -9.22 -12.50
N THR A 88 -11.86 -9.93 -13.26
CA THR A 88 -11.87 -11.42 -13.25
C THR A 88 -10.50 -11.96 -13.66
N GLY A 89 -9.97 -11.52 -14.81
CA GLY A 89 -8.66 -11.97 -15.32
C GLY A 89 -7.54 -11.68 -14.34
N CYS A 90 -7.52 -10.49 -13.74
CA CYS A 90 -6.55 -10.10 -12.73
C CYS A 90 -6.60 -11.00 -11.50
N LEU A 91 -7.77 -11.27 -10.93
CA LEU A 91 -7.94 -12.14 -9.78
C LEU A 91 -7.55 -13.61 -10.08
N MET A 92 -7.81 -14.08 -11.31
CA MET A 92 -7.38 -15.42 -11.74
C MET A 92 -5.85 -15.51 -11.87
N VAL A 93 -5.21 -14.53 -12.53
CA VAL A 93 -3.75 -14.46 -12.65
C VAL A 93 -3.09 -14.35 -11.27
N TRP A 94 -3.64 -13.52 -10.41
CA TRP A 94 -3.18 -13.33 -9.04
C TRP A 94 -3.32 -14.64 -8.23
N GLY A 95 -4.48 -15.30 -8.26
CA GLY A 95 -4.67 -16.58 -7.56
C GLY A 95 -3.72 -17.68 -8.08
N LEU A 96 -3.52 -17.75 -9.40
CA LEU A 96 -2.53 -18.65 -10.00
C LEU A 96 -1.10 -18.35 -9.51
N ALA A 97 -0.72 -17.08 -9.44
CA ALA A 97 0.59 -16.67 -8.92
C ALA A 97 0.82 -17.14 -7.47
N GLN A 98 -0.20 -17.06 -6.62
CA GLN A 98 -0.13 -17.55 -5.25
C GLN A 98 0.01 -19.09 -5.19
N LEU A 99 -0.73 -19.83 -6.02
CA LEU A 99 -0.55 -21.27 -6.14
C LEU A 99 0.86 -21.62 -6.62
N LEU A 100 1.39 -20.91 -7.63
CA LEU A 100 2.77 -21.09 -8.09
C LEU A 100 3.79 -20.78 -6.99
N THR A 101 3.51 -19.79 -6.14
CA THR A 101 4.34 -19.51 -4.94
C THR A 101 4.33 -20.70 -4.00
N ALA A 102 3.18 -21.34 -3.74
CA ALA A 102 3.07 -22.53 -2.88
C ALA A 102 3.86 -23.73 -3.42
N TRP A 103 3.95 -23.86 -4.74
CA TRP A 103 4.68 -24.95 -5.41
C TRP A 103 6.10 -24.56 -5.85
N ALA A 104 6.58 -23.39 -5.43
CA ALA A 104 7.95 -22.99 -5.73
C ALA A 104 8.96 -23.99 -5.14
N SER A 105 9.94 -24.38 -5.94
CA SER A 105 11.02 -25.32 -5.58
C SER A 105 12.39 -24.65 -5.48
N ASN A 106 12.50 -23.40 -5.91
CA ASN A 106 13.75 -22.62 -5.87
C ASN A 106 13.46 -21.12 -5.95
N ALA A 107 14.50 -20.30 -5.75
CA ALA A 107 14.41 -18.84 -5.81
C ALA A 107 13.87 -18.31 -7.15
N GLY A 108 14.25 -18.90 -8.27
CA GLY A 108 13.84 -18.48 -9.62
C GLY A 108 12.32 -18.62 -9.81
N THR A 109 11.76 -19.78 -9.42
CA THR A 109 10.31 -20.01 -9.49
C THR A 109 9.56 -19.10 -8.54
N LEU A 110 10.11 -18.81 -7.35
CA LEU A 110 9.53 -17.86 -6.41
C LEU A 110 9.51 -16.44 -6.97
N VAL A 111 10.59 -15.96 -7.58
CA VAL A 111 10.65 -14.64 -8.25
C VAL A 111 9.65 -14.58 -9.39
N GLY A 112 9.60 -15.62 -10.24
CA GLY A 112 8.62 -15.67 -11.34
C GLY A 112 7.17 -15.58 -10.87
N ALA A 113 6.83 -16.31 -9.79
CA ALA A 113 5.51 -16.24 -9.16
C ALA A 113 5.22 -14.82 -8.59
N ARG A 114 6.21 -14.15 -7.99
CA ARG A 114 6.08 -12.77 -7.51
C ARG A 114 5.90 -11.74 -8.62
N CYS A 115 6.58 -11.92 -9.76
CA CYS A 115 6.36 -11.07 -10.93
C CYS A 115 4.94 -11.25 -11.49
N LEU A 116 4.46 -12.49 -11.57
CA LEU A 116 3.09 -12.78 -12.01
C LEU A 116 2.05 -12.22 -11.03
N LEU A 117 2.32 -12.29 -9.72
CA LEU A 117 1.48 -11.69 -8.68
C LEU A 117 1.35 -10.18 -8.88
N ALA A 118 2.46 -9.48 -9.08
CA ALA A 118 2.48 -8.05 -9.30
C ALA A 118 1.67 -7.64 -10.54
N LEU A 119 1.75 -8.42 -11.63
CA LEU A 119 0.95 -8.21 -12.83
C LEU A 119 -0.55 -8.38 -12.57
N GLY A 120 -0.94 -9.39 -11.79
CA GLY A 120 -2.34 -9.65 -11.42
C GLY A 120 -2.92 -8.58 -10.49
N GLU A 121 -2.12 -8.07 -9.55
CA GLU A 121 -2.59 -7.08 -8.57
C GLU A 121 -2.63 -5.63 -9.09
N ALA A 122 -1.73 -5.26 -10.01
CA ALA A 122 -1.55 -3.86 -10.42
C ALA A 122 -2.86 -3.16 -10.88
N PRO A 123 -3.81 -3.80 -11.58
CA PRO A 123 -5.03 -3.15 -12.02
C PRO A 123 -6.09 -2.98 -10.92
N LEU A 124 -5.98 -3.67 -9.76
CA LEU A 124 -7.06 -3.79 -8.78
C LEU A 124 -7.62 -2.44 -8.33
N PHE A 125 -6.75 -1.55 -7.83
CA PHE A 125 -7.20 -0.26 -7.29
C PHE A 125 -7.68 0.68 -8.39
N LEU A 126 -7.06 0.67 -9.57
CA LEU A 126 -7.46 1.46 -10.73
C LEU A 126 -8.87 1.05 -11.23
N VAL A 127 -9.07 -0.26 -11.42
CA VAL A 127 -10.36 -0.82 -11.86
C VAL A 127 -11.41 -0.68 -10.77
N GLY A 128 -11.05 -0.89 -9.50
CA GLY A 128 -11.95 -0.76 -8.36
C GLY A 128 -12.51 0.67 -8.24
N THR A 129 -11.67 1.68 -8.35
CA THR A 129 -12.09 3.09 -8.38
C THR A 129 -13.01 3.37 -9.56
N LYS A 130 -12.68 2.86 -10.76
CA LYS A 130 -13.54 2.99 -11.95
C LYS A 130 -14.91 2.31 -11.74
N ILE A 131 -14.97 1.15 -11.10
CA ILE A 131 -16.22 0.48 -10.76
C ILE A 131 -17.03 1.34 -9.78
N ILE A 132 -16.41 1.87 -8.73
CA ILE A 132 -17.10 2.72 -7.75
C ILE A 132 -17.67 3.97 -8.43
N THR A 133 -16.92 4.61 -9.30
CA THR A 133 -17.40 5.80 -10.04
C THR A 133 -18.55 5.49 -10.98
N ALA A 134 -18.68 4.24 -11.47
CA ALA A 134 -19.80 3.81 -12.28
C ALA A 134 -21.05 3.48 -11.45
N TRP A 135 -20.91 3.07 -10.18
CA TRP A 135 -22.04 2.68 -9.32
C TRP A 135 -22.54 3.79 -8.41
N TYR A 136 -21.71 4.81 -8.11
CA TYR A 136 -22.04 5.90 -7.19
C TYR A 136 -22.05 7.25 -7.90
N LYS A 137 -23.04 8.09 -7.59
CA LYS A 137 -23.12 9.46 -8.10
C LYS A 137 -21.93 10.29 -7.54
N SER A 138 -21.54 11.34 -8.26
CA SER A 138 -20.36 12.16 -7.91
C SER A 138 -20.35 12.62 -6.45
N ALA A 139 -21.47 13.08 -5.92
CA ALA A 139 -21.60 13.52 -4.53
C ALA A 139 -21.47 12.42 -3.48
N GLU A 140 -21.64 11.13 -3.87
CA GLU A 140 -21.63 9.98 -2.97
C GLU A 140 -20.32 9.17 -3.03
N ARG A 141 -19.38 9.48 -3.92
CA ARG A 141 -18.19 8.66 -4.24
C ARG A 141 -17.13 8.66 -3.15
N ALA A 142 -17.01 9.76 -2.40
CA ALA A 142 -15.91 9.94 -1.45
C ALA A 142 -15.85 8.81 -0.39
N VAL A 143 -16.98 8.45 0.20
CA VAL A 143 -17.03 7.40 1.23
C VAL A 143 -16.72 6.01 0.67
N PRO A 144 -17.33 5.53 -0.44
CA PRO A 144 -16.97 4.25 -1.05
C PRO A 144 -15.50 4.15 -1.47
N ILE A 145 -14.93 5.21 -2.04
CA ILE A 145 -13.50 5.24 -2.41
C ILE A 145 -12.63 5.18 -1.16
N GLY A 146 -12.98 5.94 -0.12
CA GLY A 146 -12.27 5.92 1.16
C GLY A 146 -12.30 4.55 1.82
N LEU A 147 -13.45 3.87 1.86
CA LEU A 147 -13.57 2.51 2.39
C LEU A 147 -12.77 1.49 1.59
N PHE A 148 -12.78 1.61 0.26
CA PHE A 148 -11.99 0.74 -0.60
C PHE A 148 -10.48 0.94 -0.37
N ASN A 149 -10.02 2.18 -0.27
CA ASN A 149 -8.62 2.46 0.04
C ASN A 149 -8.24 2.01 1.46
N ALA A 150 -9.13 2.15 2.44
CA ALA A 150 -8.90 1.69 3.81
C ALA A 150 -8.78 0.16 3.92
N SER A 151 -9.30 -0.60 2.95
CA SER A 151 -9.15 -2.06 2.90
C SER A 151 -7.68 -2.51 2.84
N SER A 152 -6.80 -1.68 2.27
CA SER A 152 -5.35 -1.91 2.25
C SER A 152 -4.76 -1.97 3.67
N SER A 153 -5.12 -1.01 4.51
CA SER A 153 -4.67 -0.98 5.91
C SER A 153 -5.26 -2.15 6.71
N LEU A 154 -6.52 -2.50 6.46
CA LEU A 154 -7.15 -3.66 7.09
C LEU A 154 -6.42 -4.96 6.72
N GLY A 155 -6.03 -5.14 5.46
CA GLY A 155 -5.24 -6.27 5.00
C GLY A 155 -3.89 -6.36 5.70
N GLN A 156 -3.17 -5.25 5.83
CA GLN A 156 -1.88 -5.20 6.53
C GLN A 156 -2.00 -5.56 8.02
N VAL A 157 -3.08 -5.16 8.68
CA VAL A 157 -3.33 -5.49 10.10
C VAL A 157 -3.67 -6.96 10.27
N LEU A 158 -4.53 -7.51 9.43
CA LEU A 158 -5.01 -8.89 9.54
C LEU A 158 -3.98 -9.93 9.10
N ALA A 159 -3.15 -9.60 8.10
CA ALA A 159 -2.23 -10.55 7.48
C ALA A 159 -1.27 -11.20 8.49
N PRO A 160 -0.47 -10.47 9.28
CA PRO A 160 0.50 -11.10 10.16
C PRO A 160 -0.14 -12.03 11.19
N ALA A 161 -1.30 -11.67 11.74
CA ALA A 161 -2.01 -12.50 12.71
C ALA A 161 -2.61 -13.77 12.08
N LEU A 162 -3.41 -13.61 11.01
CA LEU A 162 -4.13 -14.74 10.40
C LEU A 162 -3.18 -15.65 9.62
N LEU A 163 -2.30 -15.09 8.80
CA LEU A 163 -1.41 -15.87 7.97
C LEU A 163 -0.29 -16.52 8.78
N GLY A 164 0.15 -15.85 9.87
CA GLY A 164 1.11 -16.44 10.81
C GLY A 164 0.57 -17.72 11.48
N LEU A 165 -0.71 -17.71 11.89
CA LEU A 165 -1.37 -18.90 12.42
C LEU A 165 -1.47 -20.03 11.38
N ILE A 166 -1.91 -19.71 10.15
CA ILE A 166 -2.00 -20.73 9.08
C ILE A 166 -0.61 -21.30 8.77
N ALA A 167 0.41 -20.46 8.70
CA ALA A 167 1.77 -20.89 8.41
C ALA A 167 2.33 -21.78 9.52
N GLN A 168 2.04 -21.50 10.79
CA GLN A 168 2.48 -22.28 11.93
C GLN A 168 1.82 -23.66 11.98
N GLU A 169 0.49 -23.75 11.77
CA GLU A 169 -0.27 -24.99 11.90
C GLU A 169 -0.16 -25.89 10.66
N PHE A 170 -0.16 -25.30 9.46
CA PHE A 170 -0.27 -26.03 8.19
C PHE A 170 0.93 -25.81 7.25
N GLY A 171 1.92 -25.02 7.67
CA GLY A 171 3.09 -24.70 6.88
C GLY A 171 2.84 -23.57 5.85
N TRP A 172 3.95 -22.97 5.37
CA TRP A 172 3.91 -21.82 4.49
C TRP A 172 3.28 -22.10 3.12
N ARG A 173 3.41 -23.32 2.60
CA ARG A 173 2.78 -23.71 1.33
C ARG A 173 1.26 -23.68 1.40
N SER A 174 0.70 -24.20 2.48
CA SER A 174 -0.76 -24.20 2.72
C SER A 174 -1.31 -22.78 2.86
N MET A 175 -0.53 -21.86 3.44
CA MET A 175 -0.88 -20.43 3.52
C MET A 175 -1.04 -19.83 2.12
N PHE A 176 -0.10 -20.05 1.21
CA PHE A 176 -0.19 -19.55 -0.17
C PHE A 176 -1.27 -20.28 -0.97
N CYS A 177 -1.51 -21.56 -0.75
CA CYS A 177 -2.65 -22.28 -1.35
C CYS A 177 -3.98 -21.66 -0.91
N THR A 178 -4.14 -21.31 0.36
CA THR A 178 -5.35 -20.68 0.89
C THR A 178 -5.57 -19.31 0.25
N LEU A 179 -4.54 -18.48 0.16
CA LEU A 179 -4.61 -17.18 -0.51
C LEU A 179 -4.94 -17.33 -2.00
N GLY A 180 -4.27 -18.25 -2.69
CA GLY A 180 -4.54 -18.51 -4.11
C GLY A 180 -5.95 -19.02 -4.38
N GLY A 181 -6.43 -19.94 -3.56
CA GLY A 181 -7.81 -20.45 -3.62
C GLY A 181 -8.84 -19.35 -3.38
N LEU A 182 -8.60 -18.48 -2.39
CA LEU A 182 -9.46 -17.32 -2.10
C LEU A 182 -9.51 -16.35 -3.28
N CYS A 183 -8.38 -16.01 -3.90
CA CYS A 183 -8.33 -15.13 -5.06
C CYS A 183 -9.07 -15.71 -6.27
N ILE A 184 -8.90 -17.01 -6.54
CA ILE A 184 -9.63 -17.71 -7.61
C ILE A 184 -11.13 -17.68 -7.32
N LEU A 185 -11.55 -17.98 -6.10
CA LEU A 185 -12.95 -17.93 -5.68
C LEU A 185 -13.54 -16.51 -5.86
N LEU A 186 -12.81 -15.48 -5.47
CA LEU A 186 -13.18 -14.09 -5.70
C LEU A 186 -13.29 -13.79 -7.20
N GLY A 187 -12.35 -14.25 -8.02
CA GLY A 187 -12.39 -14.08 -9.48
C GLY A 187 -13.58 -14.74 -10.13
N LEU A 188 -13.89 -15.97 -9.74
CA LEU A 188 -15.04 -16.72 -10.23
C LEU A 188 -16.38 -16.07 -9.80
N THR A 189 -16.49 -15.72 -8.51
CA THR A 189 -17.71 -15.06 -7.99
C THR A 189 -17.91 -13.70 -8.65
N TRP A 190 -16.87 -12.91 -8.83
CA TRP A 190 -16.96 -11.65 -9.58
C TRP A 190 -17.37 -11.87 -11.02
N GLY A 191 -16.73 -12.81 -11.71
CA GLY A 191 -17.04 -13.15 -13.10
C GLY A 191 -18.48 -13.63 -13.30
N MET A 192 -19.07 -14.33 -12.33
CA MET A 192 -20.44 -14.82 -12.41
C MET A 192 -21.47 -13.74 -12.03
N PHE A 193 -21.26 -13.02 -10.94
CA PHE A 193 -22.29 -12.21 -10.29
C PHE A 193 -22.22 -10.72 -10.60
N TYR A 194 -21.08 -10.20 -11.12
CA TYR A 194 -21.00 -8.78 -11.43
C TYR A 194 -21.91 -8.40 -12.60
N GLN A 195 -22.85 -7.51 -12.32
CA GLN A 195 -23.74 -6.92 -13.30
C GLN A 195 -23.23 -5.53 -13.73
N LYS A 196 -23.41 -5.17 -14.99
CA LYS A 196 -23.07 -3.83 -15.49
C LYS A 196 -23.89 -2.77 -14.75
N SER A 197 -23.21 -1.68 -14.33
CA SER A 197 -23.90 -0.55 -13.72
C SER A 197 -24.87 0.11 -14.70
N PRO A 198 -26.06 0.51 -14.25
CA PRO A 198 -27.01 1.27 -15.07
C PRO A 198 -26.50 2.66 -15.48
N THR A 199 -25.53 3.22 -14.72
CA THR A 199 -24.98 4.57 -14.96
C THR A 199 -23.73 4.56 -15.85
N ALA A 200 -23.31 3.41 -16.36
CA ALA A 200 -22.10 3.29 -17.18
C ALA A 200 -22.15 4.00 -18.55
N ASP A 201 -23.29 4.58 -18.94
CA ASP A 201 -23.47 5.33 -20.19
C ASP A 201 -23.24 6.85 -20.05
N HIS A 202 -22.88 7.37 -18.89
CA HIS A 202 -22.52 8.78 -18.76
C HIS A 202 -21.10 9.02 -19.29
N LYS A 203 -21.10 9.71 -20.43
CA LYS A 203 -19.94 10.15 -21.21
C LYS A 203 -18.82 10.73 -20.33
N SER A 204 -17.62 10.32 -20.68
CA SER A 204 -16.34 10.97 -20.45
C SER A 204 -16.44 12.45 -20.04
N VAL A 205 -15.93 12.74 -18.86
CA VAL A 205 -15.54 14.09 -18.44
C VAL A 205 -14.68 14.74 -19.52
N ALA A 206 -14.90 16.00 -19.78
CA ALA A 206 -14.22 16.81 -20.79
C ALA A 206 -12.71 16.54 -20.79
N LYS A 207 -12.16 16.36 -21.99
CA LYS A 207 -10.71 16.20 -22.21
C LYS A 207 -9.98 17.38 -21.60
N PRO A 208 -8.92 17.17 -20.82
CA PRO A 208 -8.08 18.25 -20.34
C PRO A 208 -7.53 19.05 -21.52
N LYS A 209 -7.48 20.39 -21.39
CA LYS A 209 -6.99 21.32 -22.42
C LYS A 209 -5.50 21.15 -22.77
N GLN A 210 -4.72 20.51 -21.87
CA GLN A 210 -3.30 20.18 -22.10
C GLN A 210 -3.15 18.67 -22.34
N THR A 211 -2.17 18.29 -23.20
CA THR A 211 -1.80 16.89 -23.34
C THR A 211 -1.16 16.42 -22.04
N ALA A 212 -1.53 15.23 -21.54
CA ALA A 212 -0.97 14.64 -20.31
C ALA A 212 0.59 14.67 -20.29
N ARG A 213 1.23 14.61 -21.46
CA ARG A 213 2.67 14.75 -21.60
C ARG A 213 3.18 16.15 -21.25
N GLN A 214 2.47 17.21 -21.66
CA GLN A 214 2.88 18.59 -21.37
C GLN A 214 2.74 18.89 -19.87
N GLU A 215 1.66 18.43 -19.26
CA GLU A 215 1.41 18.55 -17.83
C GLU A 215 2.48 17.82 -17.00
N LEU A 216 2.77 16.56 -17.33
CA LEU A 216 3.82 15.78 -16.69
C LEU A 216 5.18 16.46 -16.82
N THR A 217 5.54 16.95 -18.02
CA THR A 217 6.80 17.65 -18.24
C THR A 217 6.89 18.94 -17.42
N PHE A 218 5.79 19.68 -17.32
CA PHE A 218 5.72 20.90 -16.50
C PHE A 218 5.93 20.57 -15.00
N LEU A 219 5.24 19.56 -14.45
CA LEU A 219 5.40 19.17 -13.06
C LEU A 219 6.78 18.60 -12.75
N LEU A 220 7.36 17.80 -13.65
CA LEU A 220 8.71 17.27 -13.48
C LEU A 220 9.80 18.36 -13.53
N ALA A 221 9.54 19.52 -14.15
CA ALA A 221 10.42 20.68 -14.12
C ALA A 221 10.37 21.43 -12.77
N GLN A 222 9.35 21.18 -11.93
CA GLN A 222 9.19 21.84 -10.63
C GLN A 222 9.92 21.09 -9.53
N ARG A 223 10.74 21.79 -8.72
CA ARG A 223 11.43 21.21 -7.56
C ARG A 223 10.47 20.64 -6.52
N VAL A 224 9.31 21.27 -6.35
CA VAL A 224 8.26 20.83 -5.41
C VAL A 224 7.84 19.39 -5.68
N SER A 225 7.69 18.99 -6.95
CA SER A 225 7.32 17.64 -7.34
C SER A 225 8.34 16.60 -6.89
N TRP A 226 9.64 16.90 -7.03
CA TRP A 226 10.71 16.03 -6.59
C TRP A 226 10.81 15.93 -5.07
N VAL A 227 10.60 17.04 -4.35
CA VAL A 227 10.60 17.04 -2.88
C VAL A 227 9.46 16.16 -2.35
N LEU A 228 8.27 16.29 -2.93
CA LEU A 228 7.12 15.44 -2.58
C LEU A 228 7.34 13.98 -2.96
N ALA A 229 7.95 13.68 -4.10
CA ALA A 229 8.29 12.32 -4.52
C ALA A 229 9.31 11.67 -3.58
N ILE A 230 10.38 12.39 -3.21
CA ILE A 230 11.39 11.93 -2.25
C ILE A 230 10.76 11.74 -0.86
N GLY A 231 9.87 12.64 -0.45
CA GLY A 231 9.10 12.50 0.78
C GLY A 231 8.28 11.22 0.81
N CYS A 232 7.54 10.97 -0.25
CA CYS A 232 6.76 9.76 -0.40
C CYS A 232 7.64 8.50 -0.44
N ALA A 233 8.80 8.58 -1.11
CA ALA A 233 9.79 7.49 -1.12
C ALA A 233 10.28 7.14 0.29
N SER A 234 10.60 8.14 1.12
CA SER A 234 11.04 7.93 2.50
C SER A 234 9.94 7.32 3.37
N ILE A 235 8.71 7.83 3.28
CA ILE A 235 7.56 7.33 4.02
C ILE A 235 7.29 5.86 3.68
N ILE A 236 7.23 5.54 2.38
CA ILE A 236 6.98 4.18 1.91
C ILE A 236 8.16 3.27 2.19
N TYR A 237 9.41 3.79 2.17
CA TYR A 237 10.59 3.04 2.59
C TYR A 237 10.43 2.50 4.02
N LEU A 238 10.04 3.36 4.98
CA LEU A 238 9.79 2.93 6.36
C LEU A 238 8.63 1.94 6.46
N GLN A 239 7.53 2.17 5.76
CA GLN A 239 6.40 1.23 5.74
C GLN A 239 6.81 -0.15 5.26
N TRP A 240 7.62 -0.24 4.18
CA TRP A 240 8.10 -1.51 3.64
C TRP A 240 9.19 -2.15 4.50
N LEU A 241 10.04 -1.34 5.17
CA LEU A 241 11.00 -1.84 6.16
C LEU A 241 10.28 -2.66 7.22
N TYR A 242 9.23 -2.10 7.81
CA TYR A 242 8.44 -2.78 8.82
C TYR A 242 7.59 -3.91 8.24
N SER A 243 6.89 -3.67 7.13
CA SER A 243 6.00 -4.68 6.54
C SER A 243 6.75 -5.92 6.07
N ALA A 244 7.95 -5.75 5.49
CA ALA A 244 8.74 -6.84 4.93
C ALA A 244 9.58 -7.59 5.97
N TRP A 245 10.08 -6.89 7.00
CA TRP A 245 11.10 -7.46 7.88
C TRP A 245 10.69 -7.58 9.35
N LEU A 246 9.57 -7.00 9.77
CA LEU A 246 9.14 -7.03 11.16
C LEU A 246 8.90 -8.45 11.70
N PRO A 247 8.19 -9.36 10.98
CA PRO A 247 8.07 -10.74 11.42
C PRO A 247 9.42 -11.43 11.56
N THR A 248 10.33 -11.20 10.60
CA THR A 248 11.69 -11.77 10.63
C THR A 248 12.49 -11.24 11.82
N TYR A 249 12.41 -9.94 12.10
CA TYR A 249 13.04 -9.34 13.28
C TYR A 249 12.58 -9.99 14.58
N PHE A 250 11.27 -10.17 14.75
CA PHE A 250 10.76 -10.81 15.96
C PHE A 250 11.18 -12.28 16.09
N GLN A 251 11.28 -13.00 14.98
CA GLN A 251 11.71 -14.40 15.00
C GLN A 251 13.22 -14.52 15.26
N THR A 252 14.07 -13.71 14.63
CA THR A 252 15.53 -13.83 14.72
C THR A 252 16.13 -13.07 15.89
N ALA A 253 15.74 -11.81 16.11
CA ALA A 253 16.32 -10.95 17.14
C ALA A 253 15.64 -11.11 18.51
N ARG A 254 14.38 -11.56 18.53
CA ARG A 254 13.60 -11.75 19.76
C ARG A 254 13.20 -13.21 20.04
N HIS A 255 13.62 -14.15 19.17
CA HIS A 255 13.43 -15.61 19.33
C HIS A 255 11.97 -16.05 19.49
N LEU A 256 11.04 -15.35 18.86
CA LEU A 256 9.61 -15.67 18.89
C LEU A 256 9.26 -16.68 17.79
N ASN A 257 8.22 -17.48 18.00
CA ASN A 257 7.69 -18.34 16.94
C ASN A 257 6.93 -17.53 15.87
N ALA A 258 6.63 -18.14 14.72
CA ALA A 258 6.01 -17.47 13.57
C ALA A 258 4.66 -16.84 13.92
N ALA A 259 3.80 -17.51 14.72
CA ALA A 259 2.50 -16.98 15.12
C ALA A 259 2.62 -15.79 16.07
N GLN A 260 3.51 -15.87 17.07
CA GLN A 260 3.78 -14.74 17.98
C GLN A 260 4.36 -13.55 17.23
N ALA A 261 5.33 -13.78 16.36
CA ALA A 261 5.94 -12.75 15.54
C ALA A 261 4.91 -12.10 14.61
N GLY A 262 4.04 -12.90 13.98
CA GLY A 262 2.95 -12.42 13.16
C GLY A 262 1.96 -11.56 13.96
N PHE A 263 1.47 -12.06 15.10
CA PHE A 263 0.54 -11.32 15.96
C PHE A 263 1.11 -9.98 16.43
N LEU A 264 2.35 -9.98 16.95
CA LEU A 264 3.00 -8.74 17.40
C LEU A 264 3.25 -7.77 16.25
N SER A 265 3.53 -8.26 15.04
CA SER A 265 3.72 -7.41 13.86
C SER A 265 2.44 -6.68 13.41
N SER A 266 1.25 -7.18 13.80
CA SER A 266 -0.02 -6.52 13.51
C SER A 266 -0.21 -5.22 14.31
N ILE A 267 0.37 -5.11 15.51
CA ILE A 267 0.17 -3.96 16.41
C ILE A 267 0.74 -2.67 15.82
N PRO A 268 1.99 -2.62 15.33
CA PRO A 268 2.53 -1.43 14.67
C PRO A 268 1.77 -1.07 13.37
N GLN A 269 1.30 -2.07 12.61
CA GLN A 269 0.49 -1.81 11.41
C GLN A 269 -0.84 -1.15 11.76
N LEU A 270 -1.51 -1.62 12.83
CA LEU A 270 -2.72 -1.01 13.35
C LEU A 270 -2.46 0.43 13.82
N ALA A 271 -1.35 0.67 14.49
CA ALA A 271 -0.95 2.03 14.89
C ALA A 271 -0.77 2.95 13.67
N GLY A 272 -0.16 2.47 12.59
CA GLY A 272 -0.03 3.20 11.32
C GLY A 272 -1.37 3.59 10.70
N PHE A 273 -2.34 2.69 10.74
CA PHE A 273 -3.72 2.97 10.32
C PHE A 273 -4.34 4.13 11.12
N PHE A 274 -4.27 4.06 12.46
CA PHE A 274 -4.77 5.14 13.31
C PHE A 274 -3.97 6.44 13.14
N GLY A 275 -2.67 6.34 12.86
CA GLY A 275 -1.83 7.49 12.51
C GLY A 275 -2.34 8.23 11.27
N SER A 276 -2.68 7.50 10.22
CA SER A 276 -3.23 8.10 8.99
C SER A 276 -4.58 8.79 9.22
N LEU A 277 -5.47 8.18 10.01
CA LEU A 277 -6.74 8.81 10.41
C LEU A 277 -6.50 10.07 11.25
N SER A 278 -5.60 9.98 12.23
CA SER A 278 -5.24 11.11 13.10
C SER A 278 -4.63 12.26 12.31
N GLY A 279 -3.81 11.96 11.29
CA GLY A 279 -3.23 12.97 10.39
C GLY A 279 -4.29 13.84 9.73
N GLY A 280 -5.37 13.26 9.21
CA GLY A 280 -6.49 14.00 8.64
C GLY A 280 -7.21 14.89 9.66
N VAL A 281 -7.40 14.41 10.89
CA VAL A 281 -8.01 15.19 11.98
C VAL A 281 -7.10 16.34 12.40
N ILE A 282 -5.80 16.10 12.52
CA ILE A 282 -4.80 17.14 12.88
C ILE A 282 -4.77 18.24 11.83
N ILE A 283 -4.70 17.89 10.55
CA ILE A 283 -4.71 18.86 9.43
C ILE A 283 -5.97 19.70 9.46
N LYS A 284 -7.14 19.07 9.65
CA LYS A 284 -8.42 19.78 9.76
C LYS A 284 -8.46 20.73 10.96
N PHE A 285 -7.87 20.33 12.09
CA PHE A 285 -7.80 21.18 13.30
C PHE A 285 -6.88 22.37 13.05
N LEU A 286 -5.66 22.14 12.52
CA LEU A 286 -4.72 23.20 12.20
C LEU A 286 -5.26 24.17 11.14
N GLY A 287 -6.04 23.69 10.16
CA GLY A 287 -6.70 24.53 9.17
C GLY A 287 -7.81 25.44 9.73
N LYS A 288 -8.22 25.28 10.99
CA LYS A 288 -9.13 26.20 11.71
C LYS A 288 -8.39 27.30 12.48
N THR A 289 -7.07 27.21 12.58
CA THR A 289 -6.21 28.22 13.19
C THR A 289 -5.65 29.16 12.11
N ASP A 290 -4.78 30.08 12.48
CA ASP A 290 -4.15 31.06 11.56
C ASP A 290 -3.11 30.44 10.59
N TYR A 291 -3.09 29.12 10.44
CA TYR A 291 -2.20 28.46 9.50
C TYR A 291 -2.74 28.53 8.07
N THR A 292 -1.84 28.80 7.11
CA THR A 292 -2.16 28.61 5.69
C THR A 292 -2.45 27.12 5.43
N PRO A 293 -3.29 26.76 4.43
CA PRO A 293 -3.59 25.37 4.10
C PRO A 293 -2.34 24.51 3.90
N SER A 294 -1.33 25.04 3.20
CA SER A 294 -0.05 24.36 3.00
C SER A 294 0.70 24.12 4.31
N ARG A 295 0.74 25.11 5.21
CA ARG A 295 1.40 24.99 6.51
C ARG A 295 0.70 23.98 7.42
N ALA A 296 -0.65 23.93 7.37
CA ALA A 296 -1.44 22.95 8.12
C ALA A 296 -1.14 21.49 7.71
N CYS A 297 -0.72 21.25 6.45
CA CYS A 297 -0.28 19.93 5.98
C CYS A 297 1.22 19.69 6.20
N TYR A 298 2.05 20.72 5.98
CA TYR A 298 3.50 20.63 6.09
C TYR A 298 3.97 20.29 7.53
N GLN A 299 3.33 20.89 8.54
CA GLN A 299 3.71 20.66 9.94
C GLN A 299 3.53 19.20 10.39
N PRO A 300 2.34 18.57 10.23
CA PRO A 300 2.16 17.14 10.56
C PRO A 300 3.06 16.22 9.74
N LEU A 301 3.34 16.57 8.48
CA LEU A 301 4.29 15.83 7.64
C LEU A 301 5.68 15.80 8.27
N ILE A 302 6.25 16.97 8.60
CA ILE A 302 7.62 17.06 9.14
C ILE A 302 7.71 16.48 10.55
N THR A 303 6.76 16.81 11.43
CA THR A 303 6.74 16.26 12.80
C THR A 303 6.53 14.74 12.80
N GLY A 304 5.67 14.24 11.91
CA GLY A 304 5.47 12.81 11.71
C GLY A 304 6.75 12.10 11.24
N LEU A 305 7.42 12.62 10.22
CA LEU A 305 8.71 12.09 9.75
C LEU A 305 9.78 12.11 10.86
N LEU A 306 9.88 13.20 11.62
CA LEU A 306 10.85 13.32 12.70
C LEU A 306 10.60 12.28 13.80
N VAL A 307 9.36 12.16 14.25
CA VAL A 307 8.99 11.16 15.27
C VAL A 307 9.21 9.75 14.74
N ALA A 308 8.87 9.49 13.47
CA ALA A 308 9.08 8.19 12.84
C ALA A 308 10.57 7.82 12.77
N ALA A 309 11.44 8.77 12.37
CA ALA A 309 12.89 8.56 12.31
C ALA A 309 13.47 8.29 13.69
N LEU A 310 13.14 9.12 14.69
CA LEU A 310 13.63 8.95 16.06
C LEU A 310 13.16 7.64 16.69
N ALA A 311 11.87 7.32 16.53
CA ALA A 311 11.33 6.07 17.04
C ALA A 311 11.94 4.84 16.34
N THR A 312 12.21 4.90 15.03
CA THR A 312 12.90 3.82 14.31
C THR A 312 14.34 3.65 14.80
N ALA A 313 15.07 4.75 15.01
CA ALA A 313 16.43 4.71 15.56
C ALA A 313 16.48 4.19 17.01
N ALA A 314 15.40 4.37 17.79
CA ALA A 314 15.30 3.90 19.15
C ALA A 314 15.05 2.39 19.27
N VAL A 315 14.49 1.72 18.25
CA VAL A 315 14.14 0.29 18.31
C VAL A 315 15.29 -0.61 18.74
N PRO A 316 16.51 -0.47 18.18
CA PRO A 316 17.65 -1.31 18.58
C PRO A 316 18.10 -1.09 20.03
N LEU A 317 17.86 0.09 20.58
CA LEU A 317 18.23 0.45 21.94
C LEU A 317 17.25 -0.11 22.97
N CYS A 318 16.13 -0.66 22.55
CA CYS A 318 15.09 -1.18 23.44
C CYS A 318 15.49 -2.54 24.05
N PRO A 319 15.64 -2.65 25.38
CA PRO A 319 16.06 -3.90 26.04
C PRO A 319 15.00 -4.99 26.01
N THR A 320 13.73 -4.64 25.94
CA THR A 320 12.60 -5.58 25.97
C THR A 320 11.83 -5.60 24.66
N THR A 321 11.22 -6.74 24.35
CA THR A 321 10.33 -6.89 23.18
C THR A 321 9.17 -5.89 23.21
N LEU A 322 8.59 -5.65 24.40
CA LEU A 322 7.49 -4.70 24.58
C LEU A 322 7.93 -3.27 24.21
N LEU A 323 9.09 -2.84 24.68
CA LEU A 323 9.59 -1.49 24.39
C LEU A 323 9.93 -1.30 22.91
N SER A 324 10.51 -2.33 22.26
CA SER A 324 10.70 -2.33 20.80
C SER A 324 9.36 -2.23 20.06
N LEU A 325 8.35 -3.00 20.49
CA LEU A 325 7.01 -3.00 19.89
C LEU A 325 6.35 -1.61 20.00
N VAL A 326 6.44 -0.98 21.17
CA VAL A 326 5.91 0.38 21.39
C VAL A 326 6.63 1.38 20.51
N SER A 327 7.97 1.32 20.42
CA SER A 327 8.76 2.19 19.55
C SER A 327 8.36 2.04 18.08
N MET A 328 8.21 0.81 17.60
CA MET A 328 7.73 0.52 16.23
C MET A 328 6.31 1.00 15.98
N ALA A 329 5.41 0.86 16.96
CA ALA A 329 4.05 1.36 16.89
C ALA A 329 4.02 2.90 16.78
N ILE A 330 4.84 3.60 17.57
CA ILE A 330 5.03 5.05 17.47
C ILE A 330 5.59 5.44 16.09
N ALA A 331 6.59 4.71 15.59
CA ALA A 331 7.18 4.97 14.28
C ALA A 331 6.14 4.87 13.16
N LEU A 332 5.35 3.79 13.12
CA LEU A 332 4.33 3.61 12.09
C LEU A 332 3.13 4.56 12.26
N PHE A 333 2.72 4.87 13.49
CA PHE A 333 1.70 5.88 13.76
C PHE A 333 2.12 7.25 13.18
N ALA A 334 3.34 7.66 13.48
CA ALA A 334 3.91 8.92 12.99
C ALA A 334 4.09 8.92 11.46
N THR A 335 4.49 7.79 10.88
CA THR A 335 4.57 7.58 9.42
C THR A 335 3.20 7.73 8.76
N GLY A 336 2.12 7.24 9.39
CA GLY A 336 0.74 7.42 8.93
C GLY A 336 0.32 8.89 8.89
N ILE A 337 0.65 9.66 9.96
CA ILE A 337 0.42 11.11 10.00
C ILE A 337 1.17 11.80 8.84
N ALA A 338 2.47 11.46 8.67
CA ALA A 338 3.30 12.03 7.62
C ALA A 338 2.76 11.72 6.21
N MET A 339 2.27 10.51 5.98
CA MET A 339 1.67 10.12 4.69
C MET A 339 0.45 10.97 4.34
N THR A 340 -0.46 11.13 5.30
CA THR A 340 -1.64 11.98 5.10
C THR A 340 -1.25 13.43 4.82
N GLY A 341 -0.25 13.95 5.56
CA GLY A 341 0.31 15.29 5.34
C GLY A 341 0.91 15.45 3.94
N SER A 342 1.70 14.48 3.49
CA SER A 342 2.37 14.49 2.19
C SER A 342 1.37 14.47 1.01
N LEU A 343 0.40 13.55 1.05
CA LEU A 343 -0.61 13.45 -0.02
C LEU A 343 -1.49 14.69 -0.06
N THR A 344 -1.97 15.17 1.08
CA THR A 344 -2.80 16.38 1.13
C THR A 344 -2.02 17.61 0.67
N LEU A 345 -0.75 17.75 1.05
CA LEU A 345 0.12 18.86 0.60
C LEU A 345 0.27 18.83 -0.93
N GLY A 346 0.44 17.64 -1.53
CA GLY A 346 0.48 17.47 -2.99
C GLY A 346 -0.75 18.03 -3.70
N THR A 347 -1.95 17.91 -3.11
CA THR A 347 -3.19 18.45 -3.69
C THR A 347 -3.32 19.99 -3.56
N ILE A 348 -2.58 20.60 -2.64
CA ILE A 348 -2.67 22.06 -2.37
C ILE A 348 -1.66 22.86 -3.20
N VAL A 349 -0.47 22.28 -3.44
CA VAL A 349 0.63 22.99 -4.11
C VAL A 349 0.54 22.98 -5.63
N VAL A 350 -0.42 22.28 -6.21
CA VAL A 350 -0.67 22.22 -7.66
C VAL A 350 -2.07 22.69 -8.00
N ALA A 351 -2.29 23.07 -9.28
CA ALA A 351 -3.62 23.36 -9.79
C ALA A 351 -4.53 22.12 -9.74
N GLU A 352 -5.83 22.32 -9.57
CA GLU A 352 -6.83 21.26 -9.42
C GLU A 352 -6.77 20.23 -10.59
N GLU A 353 -6.48 20.71 -11.80
CA GLU A 353 -6.36 19.87 -13.00
C GLU A 353 -5.12 18.95 -12.96
N SER A 354 -4.10 19.28 -12.17
CA SER A 354 -2.81 18.59 -12.08
C SER A 354 -2.66 17.69 -10.85
N ILE A 355 -3.69 17.59 -10.01
CA ILE A 355 -3.66 16.79 -8.76
C ILE A 355 -3.34 15.32 -9.06
N ALA A 356 -4.02 14.72 -10.03
CA ALA A 356 -3.83 13.31 -10.37
C ALA A 356 -2.40 13.03 -10.89
N THR A 357 -1.83 13.96 -11.68
CA THR A 357 -0.46 13.84 -12.17
C THR A 357 0.56 13.99 -11.03
N MET A 358 0.31 14.89 -10.08
CA MET A 358 1.14 15.03 -8.88
C MET A 358 1.09 13.77 -7.99
N GLU A 359 -0.09 13.21 -7.75
CA GLU A 359 -0.24 11.93 -7.03
C GLU A 359 0.51 10.80 -7.73
N ALA A 360 0.48 10.75 -9.07
CA ALA A 360 1.23 9.75 -9.83
C ALA A 360 2.74 9.92 -9.61
N ILE A 361 3.27 11.15 -9.60
CA ILE A 361 4.69 11.42 -9.31
C ILE A 361 5.05 10.97 -7.89
N GLN A 362 4.22 11.29 -6.90
CA GLN A 362 4.41 10.84 -5.52
C GLN A 362 4.38 9.31 -5.41
N ASN A 363 3.48 8.64 -6.11
CA ASN A 363 3.38 7.17 -6.13
C ASN A 363 4.59 6.50 -6.80
N VAL A 364 5.17 7.10 -7.83
CA VAL A 364 6.44 6.63 -8.43
C VAL A 364 7.56 6.73 -7.40
N GLY A 365 7.69 7.87 -6.70
CA GLY A 365 8.63 8.03 -5.60
C GLY A 365 8.41 6.98 -4.52
N GLY A 366 7.17 6.80 -4.07
CA GLY A 366 6.79 5.77 -3.08
C GLY A 366 7.15 4.36 -3.52
N SER A 367 6.90 4.01 -4.78
CA SER A 367 7.24 2.69 -5.34
C SER A 367 8.76 2.44 -5.36
N LEU A 368 9.57 3.47 -5.65
CA LEU A 368 11.02 3.39 -5.54
C LEU A 368 11.45 3.12 -4.09
N GLY A 369 10.88 3.83 -3.11
CA GLY A 369 11.13 3.58 -1.69
C GLY A 369 10.75 2.16 -1.28
N GLY A 370 9.60 1.68 -1.74
CA GLY A 370 9.11 0.32 -1.50
C GLY A 370 9.97 -0.78 -2.12
N ALA A 371 10.56 -0.54 -3.29
CA ALA A 371 11.48 -1.47 -3.93
C ALA A 371 12.87 -1.47 -3.26
N LEU A 372 13.38 -0.30 -2.90
CA LEU A 372 14.70 -0.17 -2.29
C LEU A 372 14.75 -0.70 -0.85
N SER A 373 13.68 -0.54 -0.09
CA SER A 373 13.66 -0.88 1.34
C SER A 373 13.96 -2.36 1.62
N PRO A 374 13.27 -3.36 1.02
CA PRO A 374 13.58 -4.76 1.27
C PRO A 374 14.98 -5.13 0.80
N LEU A 375 15.41 -4.59 -0.34
CA LEU A 375 16.73 -4.87 -0.93
C LEU A 375 17.87 -4.37 -0.03
N LEU A 376 17.84 -3.09 0.33
CA LEU A 376 18.90 -2.49 1.18
C LEU A 376 18.91 -3.12 2.56
N THR A 377 17.75 -3.38 3.15
CA THR A 377 17.64 -4.05 4.45
C THR A 377 18.23 -5.44 4.40
N GLY A 378 17.88 -6.24 3.38
CA GLY A 378 18.41 -7.59 3.20
C GLY A 378 19.94 -7.60 2.99
N PHE A 379 20.45 -6.62 2.20
CA PHE A 379 21.89 -6.44 1.97
C PHE A 379 22.63 -6.09 3.29
N ILE A 380 22.10 -5.14 4.06
CA ILE A 380 22.71 -4.72 5.34
C ILE A 380 22.73 -5.90 6.30
N ILE A 381 21.62 -6.61 6.49
CA ILE A 381 21.56 -7.75 7.42
C ILE A 381 22.52 -8.87 6.97
N GLN A 382 22.62 -9.13 5.67
CA GLN A 382 23.55 -10.14 5.14
C GLN A 382 25.01 -9.86 5.47
N HIS A 383 25.45 -8.60 5.36
CA HIS A 383 26.86 -8.24 5.54
C HIS A 383 27.23 -7.92 6.99
N THR A 384 26.26 -7.50 7.79
CA THR A 384 26.51 -7.03 9.16
C THR A 384 25.94 -7.95 10.23
N GLY A 385 25.03 -8.86 9.86
CA GLY A 385 24.28 -9.69 10.81
C GLY A 385 23.30 -8.91 11.68
N SER A 386 23.11 -7.59 11.41
CA SER A 386 22.48 -6.68 12.33
C SER A 386 21.22 -6.01 11.76
N PHE A 387 20.09 -6.24 12.40
CA PHE A 387 18.87 -5.46 12.17
C PHE A 387 19.01 -3.99 12.65
N THR A 388 19.88 -3.74 13.63
CA THR A 388 20.17 -2.39 14.14
C THR A 388 20.57 -1.46 13.02
N LEU A 389 21.61 -1.83 12.25
CA LEU A 389 22.10 -1.02 11.13
C LEU A 389 21.07 -0.82 10.03
N ALA A 390 20.20 -1.80 9.81
CA ALA A 390 19.12 -1.65 8.83
C ALA A 390 18.07 -0.62 9.27
N MET A 391 17.73 -0.58 10.57
CA MET A 391 16.81 0.41 11.14
C MET A 391 17.45 1.82 11.19
N GLU A 392 18.72 1.90 11.54
CA GLU A 392 19.49 3.15 11.51
C GLU A 392 19.56 3.72 10.09
N ALA A 393 19.81 2.87 9.07
CA ALA A 393 19.79 3.29 7.68
C ALA A 393 18.43 3.86 7.25
N GLY A 394 17.34 3.22 7.64
CA GLY A 394 15.97 3.73 7.40
C GLY A 394 15.72 5.08 8.09
N SER A 395 16.18 5.21 9.32
CA SER A 395 16.12 6.47 10.05
C SER A 395 16.96 7.57 9.38
N MET A 396 18.19 7.29 8.94
CA MET A 396 19.07 8.24 8.24
C MET A 396 18.46 8.72 6.92
N ILE A 397 17.87 7.80 6.12
CA ILE A 397 17.15 8.15 4.88
C ILE A 397 16.02 9.13 5.20
N THR A 398 15.30 8.91 6.29
CA THR A 398 14.20 9.78 6.71
C THR A 398 14.71 11.14 7.19
N PHE A 399 15.79 11.21 7.93
CA PHE A 399 16.45 12.48 8.32
C PHE A 399 16.95 13.26 7.10
N PHE A 400 17.54 12.58 6.12
CA PHE A 400 17.94 13.20 4.87
C PHE A 400 16.73 13.81 4.13
N CYS A 401 15.63 13.09 4.08
CA CYS A 401 14.38 13.60 3.51
C CYS A 401 13.87 14.84 4.27
N ILE A 402 13.87 14.83 5.59
CA ILE A 402 13.48 15.99 6.42
C ILE A 402 14.38 17.19 6.08
N SER A 403 15.68 16.99 5.92
CA SER A 403 16.62 18.06 5.57
C SER A 403 16.26 18.70 4.21
N ILE A 404 15.88 17.91 3.21
CA ILE A 404 15.40 18.42 1.90
C ILE A 404 14.14 19.28 2.07
N TYR A 405 13.16 18.80 2.84
CA TYR A 405 11.95 19.59 3.13
C TYR A 405 12.25 20.89 3.87
N MET A 406 13.21 20.88 4.79
CA MET A 406 13.61 22.09 5.54
C MET A 406 14.31 23.11 4.64
N ILE A 407 15.16 22.66 3.71
CA ILE A 407 15.83 23.52 2.72
C ILE A 407 14.80 24.20 1.80
N GLU A 408 13.81 23.43 1.32
CA GLU A 408 12.79 23.91 0.37
C GLU A 408 11.52 24.45 1.09
N ARG A 409 11.60 24.66 2.42
CA ARG A 409 10.48 25.08 3.29
C ARG A 409 9.71 26.29 2.76
N SER A 410 10.42 27.28 2.23
CA SER A 410 9.79 28.52 1.72
C SER A 410 8.79 28.28 0.58
N ARG A 411 8.94 27.18 -0.15
CA ARG A 411 8.03 26.81 -1.25
C ARG A 411 6.69 26.25 -0.77
N PHE A 412 6.61 25.84 0.48
CA PHE A 412 5.43 25.23 1.07
C PHE A 412 4.72 26.12 2.08
N ILE A 413 5.41 27.12 2.63
CA ILE A 413 4.88 27.89 3.77
C ILE A 413 4.55 29.34 3.38
N ASN A 414 5.15 29.86 2.34
CA ASN A 414 4.84 31.16 1.75
C ASN A 414 3.76 31.01 0.67
#